data_36934615838ce7c07689175b83e21b83
#
_entry.id   36934615838ce7c07689175b83e21b83
#
_cell.length_a   1.000
_cell.length_b   1.000
_cell.length_c   1.000
_cell.angle_alpha   90.00
_cell.angle_beta   90.00
_cell.angle_gamma   90.00
#
_symmetry.space_group_name_H-M   'P 1'
#
loop_
_entity.id
_entity.type
_entity.pdbx_description
1 polymer ?
#
loop_
_entity_poly.entity_id
_entity_poly.type
_entity_poly.pdbx_seq_one_letter_code
_entity_poly.pdbx_strand_id
1 'polypeptide(L)'
;MSPQRIIPIIDYASPAGKNFLTKLLSLRKRNDESVSAKVAGVIARIRDKGDAALFAYTKEFDGVSLTAKTMRISRAEIEKQAAKAAAPLQSAIREAAKRIRTYHREQHGCEFSLSTPEGNLRQIVRPLGRIAVYIPGGHAVYPSSVLMNVIPAQIAGVAEIVAVTPPRARLDPGIAFALKLCGIDEVYRIGGAQAIAALSYGTQAIRPVDKIVGPGNAWVQAAKRLVYGTVDIDSIAGPSEVVIVADGSADPSWVALDLLAQAEHGSGDELAVCIATGRQVAQNIADATVAAIDASPLAETFRKLPAHAISIFWTLNRKAAFDMVNILAPEHLEILTKTAENDLRLVKNAAAVFLGAFSPVALGDYFIGTNHVLPTGGAARFSSPLGVESFLKRMSVAMVSEKGLKKAAPYVSTFARAEGFVHHAMSVERRLD
;
A
#
# COMPACT_ATOMS: atom_id res chain seq x y z
N MET A 1 -11.29 -10.91 -37.84
CA MET A 1 -12.00 -10.65 -36.59
C MET A 1 -11.15 -11.31 -35.47
N SER A 2 -10.63 -10.55 -34.56
CA SER A 2 -9.97 -11.14 -33.37
C SER A 2 -11.00 -11.96 -32.58
N PRO A 3 -10.64 -13.12 -32.00
CA PRO A 3 -11.60 -13.92 -31.26
C PRO A 3 -12.19 -13.10 -30.11
N GLN A 4 -13.51 -13.18 -29.96
CA GLN A 4 -14.22 -12.52 -28.86
C GLN A 4 -13.71 -13.07 -27.52
N ARG A 5 -13.42 -12.21 -26.56
CA ARG A 5 -12.96 -12.64 -25.23
C ARG A 5 -14.11 -13.35 -24.50
N ILE A 6 -13.84 -14.54 -24.00
CA ILE A 6 -14.77 -15.26 -23.12
C ILE A 6 -14.44 -14.92 -21.67
N ILE A 7 -15.41 -14.36 -20.95
CA ILE A 7 -15.31 -14.14 -19.49
C ILE A 7 -15.74 -15.42 -18.77
N PRO A 8 -14.89 -16.06 -17.98
CA PRO A 8 -15.25 -17.30 -17.29
C PRO A 8 -16.32 -17.06 -16.23
N ILE A 9 -17.42 -17.82 -16.30
CA ILE A 9 -18.49 -17.85 -15.30
C ILE A 9 -18.34 -19.15 -14.53
N ILE A 10 -18.10 -19.05 -13.23
CA ILE A 10 -17.60 -20.14 -12.39
C ILE A 10 -18.61 -20.42 -11.28
N ASP A 11 -19.09 -21.65 -11.19
CA ASP A 11 -19.89 -22.11 -10.04
C ASP A 11 -18.96 -22.32 -8.84
N TYR A 12 -19.06 -21.43 -7.83
CA TYR A 12 -18.24 -21.53 -6.63
C TYR A 12 -18.48 -22.81 -5.82
N ALA A 13 -19.68 -23.38 -5.86
CA ALA A 13 -20.01 -24.61 -5.14
C ALA A 13 -19.35 -25.86 -5.77
N SER A 14 -19.00 -25.79 -7.06
CA SER A 14 -18.42 -26.91 -7.80
C SER A 14 -16.95 -27.19 -7.41
N PRO A 15 -16.47 -28.43 -7.55
CA PRO A 15 -15.05 -28.75 -7.39
C PRO A 15 -14.15 -27.92 -8.34
N ALA A 16 -14.60 -27.68 -9.57
CA ALA A 16 -13.89 -26.87 -10.54
C ALA A 16 -13.76 -25.41 -10.08
N GLY A 17 -14.81 -24.84 -9.48
CA GLY A 17 -14.80 -23.49 -8.93
C GLY A 17 -13.83 -23.34 -7.75
N LYS A 18 -13.81 -24.32 -6.85
CA LYS A 18 -12.85 -24.34 -5.74
C LYS A 18 -11.40 -24.45 -6.22
N ASN A 19 -11.16 -25.29 -7.23
CA ASN A 19 -9.85 -25.43 -7.85
C ASN A 19 -9.42 -24.13 -8.55
N PHE A 20 -10.34 -23.44 -9.24
CA PHE A 20 -10.06 -22.16 -9.86
C PHE A 20 -9.68 -21.09 -8.83
N LEU A 21 -10.42 -21.00 -7.72
CA LEU A 21 -10.08 -20.10 -6.61
C LEU A 21 -8.70 -20.42 -6.03
N THR A 22 -8.38 -21.71 -5.82
CA THR A 22 -7.06 -22.13 -5.34
C THR A 22 -5.96 -21.70 -6.31
N LYS A 23 -6.19 -21.80 -7.62
CA LYS A 23 -5.27 -21.32 -8.65
C LYS A 23 -5.09 -19.81 -8.57
N LEU A 24 -6.15 -19.02 -8.45
CA LEU A 24 -6.06 -17.56 -8.24
C LEU A 24 -5.21 -17.21 -7.03
N LEU A 25 -5.43 -17.88 -5.90
CA LEU A 25 -4.65 -17.65 -4.67
C LEU A 25 -3.16 -18.00 -4.86
N SER A 26 -2.84 -19.01 -5.68
CA SER A 26 -1.45 -19.40 -5.95
C SER A 26 -0.72 -18.39 -6.83
N LEU A 27 -1.41 -17.73 -7.77
CA LEU A 27 -0.85 -16.71 -8.62
C LEU A 27 -0.36 -15.48 -7.82
N ARG A 28 -1.05 -15.16 -6.73
CA ARG A 28 -0.71 -14.03 -5.84
C ARG A 28 0.59 -14.24 -5.05
N LYS A 29 1.03 -15.50 -4.89
CA LYS A 29 2.20 -15.86 -4.08
C LYS A 29 3.50 -15.97 -4.88
N ARG A 30 3.50 -15.62 -6.15
CA ARG A 30 4.70 -15.72 -6.98
C ARG A 30 5.76 -14.72 -6.54
N ASN A 31 6.74 -15.22 -5.79
CA ASN A 31 8.00 -14.54 -5.56
C ASN A 31 8.99 -14.98 -6.64
N ASP A 32 9.49 -14.03 -7.40
CA ASP A 32 10.57 -14.32 -8.32
C ASP A 32 11.90 -14.34 -7.56
N GLU A 33 12.38 -15.54 -7.22
CA GLU A 33 13.64 -15.73 -6.51
C GLU A 33 14.83 -15.19 -7.31
N SER A 34 14.75 -15.22 -8.65
CA SER A 34 15.79 -14.71 -9.53
C SER A 34 15.91 -13.18 -9.41
N VAL A 35 14.77 -12.47 -9.30
CA VAL A 35 14.74 -11.04 -9.04
C VAL A 35 15.31 -10.74 -7.65
N SER A 36 14.94 -11.51 -6.65
CA SER A 36 15.41 -11.32 -5.26
C SER A 36 16.95 -11.47 -5.17
N ALA A 37 17.54 -12.46 -5.82
CA ALA A 37 18.99 -12.66 -5.83
C ALA A 37 19.73 -11.48 -6.49
N LYS A 38 19.25 -11.00 -7.63
CA LYS A 38 19.84 -9.84 -8.33
C LYS A 38 19.73 -8.57 -7.47
N VAL A 39 18.58 -8.35 -6.84
CA VAL A 39 18.34 -7.20 -5.96
C VAL A 39 19.26 -7.24 -4.74
N ALA A 40 19.49 -8.41 -4.14
CA ALA A 40 20.45 -8.56 -3.04
C ALA A 40 21.86 -8.09 -3.43
N GLY A 41 22.30 -8.42 -4.67
CA GLY A 41 23.57 -7.93 -5.22
C GLY A 41 23.61 -6.41 -5.37
N VAL A 42 22.50 -5.80 -5.82
CA VAL A 42 22.38 -4.33 -5.92
C VAL A 42 22.50 -3.69 -4.53
N ILE A 43 21.77 -4.21 -3.55
CA ILE A 43 21.79 -3.70 -2.17
C ILE A 43 23.20 -3.79 -1.57
N ALA A 44 23.86 -4.95 -1.70
CA ALA A 44 25.20 -5.15 -1.18
C ALA A 44 26.20 -4.13 -1.78
N ARG A 45 26.14 -3.89 -3.08
CA ARG A 45 27.02 -2.96 -3.77
C ARG A 45 26.76 -1.49 -3.41
N ILE A 46 25.48 -1.10 -3.19
CA ILE A 46 25.14 0.24 -2.69
C ILE A 46 25.69 0.45 -1.28
N ARG A 47 25.57 -0.54 -0.39
CA ARG A 47 26.16 -0.47 0.96
C ARG A 47 27.67 -0.28 0.93
N ASP A 48 28.35 -0.96 0.01
CA ASP A 48 29.82 -0.93 -0.09
C ASP A 48 30.33 0.37 -0.74
N LYS A 49 29.69 0.82 -1.84
CA LYS A 49 30.21 1.88 -2.72
C LYS A 49 29.40 3.17 -2.77
N GLY A 50 28.26 3.24 -2.07
CA GLY A 50 27.42 4.44 -1.94
C GLY A 50 27.04 5.06 -3.30
N ASP A 51 27.29 6.36 -3.44
CA ASP A 51 26.92 7.14 -4.63
C ASP A 51 27.51 6.56 -5.92
N ALA A 52 28.72 6.05 -5.90
CA ALA A 52 29.35 5.47 -7.09
C ALA A 52 28.55 4.29 -7.66
N ALA A 53 28.07 3.40 -6.78
CA ALA A 53 27.21 2.30 -7.18
C ALA A 53 25.82 2.78 -7.62
N LEU A 54 25.24 3.77 -6.91
CA LEU A 54 23.95 4.35 -7.25
C LEU A 54 23.94 4.94 -8.67
N PHE A 55 24.95 5.71 -9.02
CA PHE A 55 25.07 6.32 -10.34
C PHE A 55 25.36 5.26 -11.43
N ALA A 56 26.17 4.25 -11.13
CA ALA A 56 26.45 3.15 -12.06
C ALA A 56 25.16 2.37 -12.39
N TYR A 57 24.37 1.99 -11.38
CA TYR A 57 23.10 1.28 -11.59
C TYR A 57 22.04 2.14 -12.24
N THR A 58 21.98 3.44 -11.93
CA THR A 58 21.04 4.35 -12.61
C THR A 58 21.38 4.47 -14.10
N LYS A 59 22.68 4.50 -14.46
CA LYS A 59 23.09 4.48 -15.86
C LYS A 59 22.77 3.15 -16.54
N GLU A 60 22.98 2.05 -15.84
CA GLU A 60 22.75 0.68 -16.37
C GLU A 60 21.25 0.40 -16.58
N PHE A 61 20.40 0.71 -15.59
CA PHE A 61 18.98 0.33 -15.60
C PHE A 61 18.06 1.38 -16.21
N ASP A 62 18.39 2.65 -16.02
CA ASP A 62 17.55 3.77 -16.46
C ASP A 62 18.13 4.51 -17.67
N GLY A 63 19.37 4.19 -18.10
CA GLY A 63 20.04 4.83 -19.23
C GLY A 63 20.49 6.29 -18.97
N VAL A 64 20.43 6.76 -17.72
CA VAL A 64 20.68 8.16 -17.36
C VAL A 64 21.94 8.29 -16.52
N SER A 65 22.89 9.12 -16.95
CA SER A 65 24.09 9.44 -16.18
C SER A 65 23.79 10.56 -15.18
N LEU A 66 23.95 10.28 -13.90
CA LEU A 66 23.73 11.21 -12.79
C LEU A 66 25.03 11.50 -12.04
N THR A 67 25.02 12.63 -11.35
CA THR A 67 25.99 13.02 -10.33
C THR A 67 25.23 13.44 -9.07
N ALA A 68 25.91 13.61 -7.94
CA ALA A 68 25.28 14.10 -6.71
C ALA A 68 24.51 15.42 -6.92
N LYS A 69 25.02 16.31 -7.79
CA LYS A 69 24.38 17.57 -8.12
C LYS A 69 23.15 17.42 -9.02
N THR A 70 23.22 16.56 -10.05
CA THR A 70 22.12 16.40 -11.03
C THR A 70 21.05 15.42 -10.58
N MET A 71 21.33 14.58 -9.60
CA MET A 71 20.38 13.66 -9.00
C MET A 71 19.27 14.40 -8.25
N ARG A 72 19.61 15.47 -7.54
CA ARG A 72 18.64 16.27 -6.78
C ARG A 72 17.83 17.17 -7.71
N ILE A 73 16.50 17.13 -7.57
CA ILE A 73 15.58 18.04 -8.25
C ILE A 73 15.49 19.31 -7.41
N SER A 74 15.83 20.45 -7.99
CA SER A 74 15.80 21.72 -7.27
C SER A 74 14.36 22.21 -7.06
N ARG A 75 14.14 23.00 -6.00
CA ARG A 75 12.86 23.68 -5.77
C ARG A 75 12.43 24.54 -6.99
N ALA A 76 13.36 25.24 -7.62
CA ALA A 76 13.08 26.02 -8.82
C ALA A 76 12.59 25.14 -9.99
N GLU A 77 13.13 23.91 -10.14
CA GLU A 77 12.65 22.96 -11.14
C GLU A 77 11.24 22.48 -10.80
N ILE A 78 10.97 22.14 -9.53
CA ILE A 78 9.63 21.74 -9.07
C ILE A 78 8.63 22.85 -9.36
N GLU A 79 8.91 24.09 -8.99
CA GLU A 79 8.04 25.24 -9.23
C GLU A 79 7.80 25.49 -10.72
N LYS A 80 8.85 25.42 -11.54
CA LYS A 80 8.79 25.58 -13.00
C LYS A 80 7.93 24.50 -13.66
N GLN A 81 8.03 23.25 -13.23
CA GLN A 81 7.22 22.17 -13.79
C GLN A 81 5.79 22.22 -13.24
N ALA A 82 5.59 22.50 -11.97
CA ALA A 82 4.27 22.65 -11.36
C ALA A 82 3.40 23.73 -12.04
N ALA A 83 4.02 24.81 -12.48
CA ALA A 83 3.33 25.87 -13.21
C ALA A 83 2.77 25.42 -14.58
N LYS A 84 3.23 24.28 -15.11
CA LYS A 84 2.75 23.71 -16.39
C LYS A 84 1.57 22.75 -16.23
N ALA A 85 1.21 22.40 -15.01
CA ALA A 85 0.03 21.55 -14.77
C ALA A 85 -1.23 22.31 -15.22
N ALA A 86 -2.09 21.65 -15.99
CA ALA A 86 -3.34 22.25 -16.46
C ALA A 86 -4.25 22.64 -15.29
N ALA A 87 -4.94 23.77 -15.39
CA ALA A 87 -5.77 24.31 -14.31
C ALA A 87 -6.82 23.30 -13.77
N PRO A 88 -7.50 22.51 -14.60
CA PRO A 88 -8.40 21.46 -14.10
C PRO A 88 -7.67 20.41 -13.23
N LEU A 89 -6.48 19.96 -13.64
CA LEU A 89 -5.67 19.02 -12.87
C LEU A 89 -5.22 19.62 -11.54
N GLN A 90 -4.77 20.87 -11.54
CA GLN A 90 -4.41 21.57 -10.31
C GLN A 90 -5.60 21.65 -9.33
N SER A 91 -6.82 21.92 -9.83
CA SER A 91 -8.03 21.96 -9.04
C SER A 91 -8.35 20.61 -8.43
N ALA A 92 -8.30 19.53 -9.24
CA ALA A 92 -8.53 18.15 -8.79
C ALA A 92 -7.52 17.72 -7.70
N ILE A 93 -6.22 18.01 -7.88
CA ILE A 93 -5.17 17.72 -6.90
C ILE A 93 -5.42 18.46 -5.59
N ARG A 94 -5.81 19.74 -5.62
CA ARG A 94 -6.13 20.52 -4.40
C ARG A 94 -7.33 19.93 -3.65
N GLU A 95 -8.39 19.57 -4.37
CA GLU A 95 -9.60 19.02 -3.75
C GLU A 95 -9.33 17.63 -3.16
N ALA A 96 -8.59 16.77 -3.87
CA ALA A 96 -8.14 15.49 -3.33
C ALA A 96 -7.29 15.67 -2.06
N ALA A 97 -6.30 16.57 -2.10
CA ALA A 97 -5.45 16.86 -0.94
C ALA A 97 -6.26 17.33 0.28
N LYS A 98 -7.28 18.17 0.07
CA LYS A 98 -8.18 18.65 1.13
C LYS A 98 -8.93 17.47 1.77
N ARG A 99 -9.50 16.56 0.98
CA ARG A 99 -10.29 15.42 1.46
C ARG A 99 -9.42 14.40 2.16
N ILE A 100 -8.24 14.07 1.60
CA ILE A 100 -7.26 13.19 2.24
C ILE A 100 -6.88 13.77 3.61
N ARG A 101 -6.64 15.06 3.69
CA ARG A 101 -6.30 15.75 4.95
C ARG A 101 -7.44 15.70 5.96
N THR A 102 -8.67 15.87 5.51
CA THR A 102 -9.87 15.79 6.37
C THR A 102 -10.02 14.39 6.95
N TYR A 103 -9.95 13.35 6.13
CA TYR A 103 -10.09 11.96 6.56
C TYR A 103 -8.99 11.55 7.54
N HIS A 104 -7.74 11.82 7.19
CA HIS A 104 -6.60 11.35 7.99
C HIS A 104 -6.42 12.13 9.31
N ARG A 105 -7.00 13.32 9.46
CA ARG A 105 -7.02 14.04 10.74
C ARG A 105 -7.82 13.34 11.82
N GLU A 106 -8.75 12.46 11.46
CA GLU A 106 -9.51 11.65 12.40
C GLU A 106 -8.73 10.45 12.92
N GLN A 107 -7.57 10.13 12.32
CA GLN A 107 -6.71 9.03 12.72
C GLN A 107 -5.72 9.49 13.79
N HIS A 108 -6.03 9.21 15.04
CA HIS A 108 -5.20 9.60 16.18
C HIS A 108 -4.46 8.41 16.79
N GLY A 109 -3.22 8.61 17.17
CA GLY A 109 -2.48 7.64 17.97
C GLY A 109 -3.05 7.55 19.39
N CYS A 110 -3.13 6.34 19.96
CA CYS A 110 -3.63 6.13 21.31
C CYS A 110 -2.53 6.35 22.33
N GLU A 111 -2.59 7.43 23.10
CA GLU A 111 -1.81 7.66 24.33
C GLU A 111 -2.68 7.37 25.53
N PHE A 112 -2.08 6.84 26.60
CA PHE A 112 -2.77 6.67 27.87
C PHE A 112 -1.81 6.76 29.07
N SER A 113 -2.37 7.02 30.24
CA SER A 113 -1.70 6.98 31.53
C SER A 113 -2.52 6.12 32.47
N LEU A 114 -1.85 5.18 33.14
CA LEU A 114 -2.43 4.27 34.13
C LEU A 114 -1.70 4.43 35.44
N SER A 115 -2.41 4.86 36.48
CA SER A 115 -1.90 4.88 37.82
C SER A 115 -2.14 3.54 38.50
N THR A 116 -1.09 2.98 39.09
CA THR A 116 -1.13 1.75 39.90
C THR A 116 -0.62 2.02 41.31
N PRO A 117 -0.87 1.14 42.26
CA PRO A 117 -0.29 1.27 43.62
C PRO A 117 1.23 1.31 43.64
N GLU A 118 1.90 0.79 42.62
CA GLU A 118 3.34 0.72 42.47
C GLU A 118 3.92 1.97 41.80
N GLY A 119 3.12 2.69 40.96
CA GLY A 119 3.57 3.85 40.21
C GLY A 119 2.70 4.19 39.01
N ASN A 120 3.25 4.89 38.04
CA ASN A 120 2.56 5.33 36.84
C ASN A 120 3.13 4.65 35.60
N LEU A 121 2.25 4.07 34.81
CA LEU A 121 2.55 3.50 33.51
C LEU A 121 1.95 4.39 32.42
N ARG A 122 2.69 4.64 31.35
CA ARG A 122 2.18 5.45 30.22
C ARG A 122 2.55 4.83 28.90
N GLN A 123 1.70 4.99 27.93
CA GLN A 123 2.05 4.85 26.53
C GLN A 123 2.10 6.23 25.90
N ILE A 124 3.22 6.57 25.30
CA ILE A 124 3.39 7.80 24.54
C ILE A 124 3.61 7.49 23.07
N VAL A 125 3.16 8.38 22.20
CA VAL A 125 3.26 8.24 20.76
C VAL A 125 4.23 9.28 20.22
N ARG A 126 5.08 8.88 19.29
CA ARG A 126 6.04 9.77 18.62
C ARG A 126 6.07 9.49 17.13
N PRO A 127 6.15 10.52 16.29
CA PRO A 127 6.33 10.33 14.85
C PRO A 127 7.70 9.71 14.54
N LEU A 128 7.82 9.11 13.36
CA LEU A 128 9.10 8.80 12.75
C LEU A 128 9.84 10.10 12.43
N GLY A 129 11.19 10.06 12.47
CA GLY A 129 12.00 11.26 12.23
C GLY A 129 12.08 11.64 10.76
N ARG A 130 12.37 10.65 9.92
CA ARG A 130 12.58 10.86 8.49
C ARG A 130 12.02 9.69 7.68
N ILE A 131 11.25 9.97 6.62
CA ILE A 131 10.68 8.94 5.75
C ILE A 131 10.93 9.25 4.28
N ALA A 132 10.88 8.20 3.43
CA ALA A 132 10.93 8.35 2.00
C ALA A 132 9.62 7.95 1.34
N VAL A 133 9.22 8.73 0.33
CA VAL A 133 8.08 8.44 -0.55
C VAL A 133 8.62 8.04 -1.91
N TYR A 134 8.37 6.80 -2.31
CA TYR A 134 8.66 6.31 -3.65
C TYR A 134 7.50 6.64 -4.58
N ILE A 135 7.74 7.49 -5.57
CA ILE A 135 6.77 7.87 -6.59
C ILE A 135 7.07 7.05 -7.84
N PRO A 136 6.17 6.16 -8.28
CA PRO A 136 6.43 5.31 -9.42
C PRO A 136 6.58 6.11 -10.72
N GLY A 137 7.44 5.63 -11.60
CA GLY A 137 7.72 6.23 -12.91
C GLY A 137 7.52 5.18 -14.00
N GLY A 138 6.30 4.81 -14.29
CA GLY A 138 5.95 3.87 -15.38
C GLY A 138 5.31 4.58 -16.57
N HIS A 139 4.44 3.87 -17.29
CA HIS A 139 3.61 4.45 -18.35
C HIS A 139 2.63 5.49 -17.80
N ALA A 140 2.06 5.24 -16.64
CA ALA A 140 1.17 6.17 -15.96
C ALA A 140 1.93 7.12 -15.02
N VAL A 141 1.32 8.26 -14.76
CA VAL A 141 1.81 9.32 -13.86
C VAL A 141 0.86 9.39 -12.67
N TYR A 142 1.40 9.36 -11.46
CA TYR A 142 0.62 9.23 -10.24
C TYR A 142 0.81 10.42 -9.27
N PRO A 143 0.23 11.60 -9.54
CA PRO A 143 0.21 12.72 -8.58
C PRO A 143 -0.49 12.33 -7.27
N SER A 144 -1.49 11.46 -7.35
CA SER A 144 -2.23 10.92 -6.20
C SER A 144 -1.32 10.18 -5.21
N SER A 145 -0.32 9.42 -5.71
CA SER A 145 0.65 8.74 -4.85
C SER A 145 1.46 9.71 -3.98
N VAL A 146 1.72 10.94 -4.46
CA VAL A 146 2.36 11.97 -3.63
C VAL A 146 1.45 12.33 -2.46
N LEU A 147 0.18 12.64 -2.74
CA LEU A 147 -0.78 13.07 -1.73
C LEU A 147 -1.03 11.98 -0.69
N MET A 148 -1.27 10.75 -1.16
CA MET A 148 -1.64 9.60 -0.32
C MET A 148 -0.52 9.14 0.61
N ASN A 149 0.73 9.36 0.24
CA ASN A 149 1.88 9.03 1.09
C ASN A 149 2.32 10.20 1.98
N VAL A 150 2.32 11.43 1.43
CA VAL A 150 2.86 12.59 2.14
C VAL A 150 1.90 13.14 3.19
N ILE A 151 0.60 13.25 2.86
CA ILE A 151 -0.36 13.92 3.76
C ILE A 151 -0.52 13.18 5.09
N PRO A 152 -0.69 11.85 5.15
CA PRO A 152 -0.73 11.14 6.42
C PRO A 152 0.57 11.28 7.24
N ALA A 153 1.73 11.26 6.57
CA ALA A 153 3.02 11.47 7.23
C ALA A 153 3.13 12.87 7.85
N GLN A 154 2.66 13.91 7.14
CA GLN A 154 2.61 15.28 7.68
C GLN A 154 1.67 15.40 8.88
N ILE A 155 0.50 14.75 8.84
CA ILE A 155 -0.46 14.75 9.95
C ILE A 155 0.11 14.02 11.16
N ALA A 156 0.86 12.93 10.94
CA ALA A 156 1.59 12.23 11.99
C ALA A 156 2.67 13.08 12.67
N GLY A 157 3.12 14.16 12.01
CA GLY A 157 4.20 15.03 12.50
C GLY A 157 5.60 14.59 12.09
N VAL A 158 5.74 13.81 11.01
CA VAL A 158 7.06 13.47 10.46
C VAL A 158 7.81 14.72 10.05
N ALA A 159 9.02 14.91 10.61
CA ALA A 159 9.78 16.14 10.42
C ALA A 159 10.40 16.25 9.02
N GLU A 160 10.87 15.14 8.47
CA GLU A 160 11.57 15.11 7.20
C GLU A 160 10.95 14.07 6.24
N ILE A 161 10.52 14.55 5.09
CA ILE A 161 9.95 13.71 4.03
C ILE A 161 10.76 13.91 2.75
N VAL A 162 11.40 12.84 2.29
CA VAL A 162 12.11 12.82 1.02
C VAL A 162 11.29 12.09 -0.05
N ALA A 163 11.26 12.59 -1.27
CA ALA A 163 10.63 11.91 -2.38
C ALA A 163 11.65 11.41 -3.39
N VAL A 164 11.42 10.24 -3.95
CA VAL A 164 12.21 9.71 -5.07
C VAL A 164 11.30 9.31 -6.22
N THR A 165 11.76 9.54 -7.43
CA THR A 165 11.07 9.12 -8.65
C THR A 165 12.10 8.71 -9.71
N PRO A 166 11.84 7.65 -10.50
CA PRO A 166 12.77 7.24 -11.56
C PRO A 166 13.17 8.41 -12.47
N PRO A 167 14.41 8.42 -12.96
CA PRO A 167 14.91 9.53 -13.76
C PRO A 167 14.15 9.65 -15.09
N ARG A 168 13.62 10.82 -15.35
CA ARG A 168 13.03 11.22 -16.62
C ARG A 168 13.69 12.52 -17.06
N ALA A 169 13.59 12.83 -18.35
CA ALA A 169 14.14 14.08 -18.89
C ALA A 169 13.59 15.33 -18.17
N ARG A 170 12.34 15.26 -17.70
CA ARG A 170 11.67 16.31 -16.92
C ARG A 170 10.73 15.69 -15.89
N LEU A 171 10.60 16.34 -14.74
CA LEU A 171 9.58 16.01 -13.75
C LEU A 171 8.19 16.28 -14.35
N ASP A 172 7.27 15.34 -14.15
CA ASP A 172 5.89 15.51 -14.61
C ASP A 172 5.22 16.71 -13.93
N PRO A 173 4.44 17.53 -14.66
CA PRO A 173 3.78 18.70 -14.10
C PRO A 173 2.79 18.40 -12.96
N GLY A 174 2.03 17.32 -13.03
CA GLY A 174 1.08 16.90 -11.98
C GLY A 174 1.81 16.47 -10.72
N ILE A 175 2.87 15.64 -10.84
CA ILE A 175 3.74 15.25 -9.72
C ILE A 175 4.39 16.48 -9.11
N ALA A 176 4.96 17.38 -9.95
CA ALA A 176 5.59 18.60 -9.48
C ALA A 176 4.61 19.49 -8.70
N PHE A 177 3.36 19.58 -9.18
CA PHE A 177 2.33 20.36 -8.51
C PHE A 177 1.93 19.74 -7.17
N ALA A 178 1.79 18.41 -7.08
CA ALA A 178 1.49 17.71 -5.84
C ALA A 178 2.64 17.87 -4.81
N LEU A 179 3.91 17.71 -5.24
CA LEU A 179 5.09 17.95 -4.40
C LEU A 179 5.13 19.39 -3.86
N LYS A 180 4.91 20.38 -4.74
CA LYS A 180 4.83 21.79 -4.35
C LYS A 180 3.70 22.04 -3.35
N LEU A 181 2.51 21.50 -3.61
CA LEU A 181 1.34 21.64 -2.74
C LEU A 181 1.58 21.05 -1.35
N CYS A 182 2.33 19.95 -1.27
CA CYS A 182 2.73 19.32 -0.03
C CYS A 182 4.00 19.90 0.60
N GLY A 183 4.67 20.87 -0.03
CA GLY A 183 5.89 21.50 0.50
C GLY A 183 7.09 20.54 0.55
N ILE A 184 7.20 19.60 -0.39
CA ILE A 184 8.33 18.67 -0.45
C ILE A 184 9.45 19.26 -1.30
N ASP A 185 10.57 19.59 -0.66
CA ASP A 185 11.73 20.24 -1.28
C ASP A 185 12.93 19.29 -1.46
N GLU A 186 12.94 18.13 -0.78
CA GLU A 186 13.98 17.12 -0.96
C GLU A 186 13.48 16.02 -1.88
N VAL A 187 13.85 16.13 -3.16
CA VAL A 187 13.39 15.23 -4.22
C VAL A 187 14.58 14.76 -5.04
N TYR A 188 14.66 13.45 -5.29
CA TYR A 188 15.71 12.85 -6.10
C TYR A 188 15.15 12.10 -7.31
N ARG A 189 15.83 12.23 -8.46
CA ARG A 189 15.52 11.48 -9.68
C ARG A 189 16.28 10.14 -9.71
N ILE A 190 15.90 9.25 -8.83
CA ILE A 190 16.40 7.88 -8.74
C ILE A 190 15.23 6.92 -8.58
N GLY A 191 15.36 5.71 -9.06
CA GLY A 191 14.32 4.69 -9.02
C GLY A 191 14.88 3.30 -8.76
N GLY A 192 14.03 2.28 -8.88
CA GLY A 192 14.43 0.88 -8.79
C GLY A 192 14.96 0.44 -7.42
N ALA A 193 15.55 -0.75 -7.41
CA ALA A 193 16.13 -1.34 -6.21
C ALA A 193 17.30 -0.51 -5.64
N GLN A 194 18.05 0.17 -6.52
CA GLN A 194 19.17 1.04 -6.12
C GLN A 194 18.71 2.25 -5.31
N ALA A 195 17.54 2.82 -5.63
CA ALA A 195 16.96 3.92 -4.84
C ALA A 195 16.52 3.44 -3.45
N ILE A 196 15.88 2.28 -3.36
CA ILE A 196 15.47 1.68 -2.08
C ILE A 196 16.70 1.41 -1.22
N ALA A 197 17.76 0.82 -1.77
CA ALA A 197 19.01 0.57 -1.05
C ALA A 197 19.67 1.88 -0.54
N ALA A 198 19.74 2.91 -1.40
CA ALA A 198 20.30 4.21 -1.04
C ALA A 198 19.53 4.90 0.09
N LEU A 199 18.21 4.82 0.08
CA LEU A 199 17.35 5.35 1.14
C LEU A 199 17.48 4.57 2.45
N SER A 200 17.71 3.25 2.37
CA SER A 200 17.80 2.39 3.57
C SER A 200 19.13 2.52 4.30
N TYR A 201 20.24 2.56 3.57
CA TYR A 201 21.58 2.53 4.15
C TYR A 201 22.27 3.89 4.14
N GLY A 202 21.72 4.84 3.39
CA GLY A 202 22.39 6.10 3.10
C GLY A 202 23.50 5.96 2.05
N THR A 203 23.90 7.09 1.50
CA THR A 203 25.07 7.26 0.64
C THR A 203 25.76 8.57 1.00
N GLN A 204 26.78 9.00 0.26
CA GLN A 204 27.44 10.30 0.53
C GLN A 204 26.46 11.48 0.30
N ALA A 205 25.52 11.35 -0.63
CA ALA A 205 24.57 12.41 -0.99
C ALA A 205 23.16 12.22 -0.40
N ILE A 206 22.81 11.02 0.06
CA ILE A 206 21.48 10.70 0.58
C ILE A 206 21.57 10.21 2.02
N ARG A 207 20.92 10.91 2.94
CA ARG A 207 20.78 10.42 4.34
C ARG A 207 19.77 9.27 4.39
N PRO A 208 19.99 8.24 5.22
CA PRO A 208 19.05 7.14 5.38
C PRO A 208 17.73 7.62 6.00
N VAL A 209 16.69 6.78 5.87
CA VAL A 209 15.35 7.04 6.39
C VAL A 209 14.91 5.95 7.34
N ASP A 210 13.90 6.24 8.17
CA ASP A 210 13.30 5.29 9.10
C ASP A 210 12.26 4.38 8.39
N LYS A 211 11.60 4.90 7.34
CA LYS A 211 10.56 4.18 6.60
C LYS A 211 10.51 4.57 5.12
N ILE A 212 10.22 3.61 4.26
CA ILE A 212 10.00 3.82 2.82
C ILE A 212 8.57 3.42 2.48
N VAL A 213 7.81 4.35 1.92
CA VAL A 213 6.42 4.14 1.51
C VAL A 213 6.22 4.41 0.02
N GLY A 214 5.17 3.86 -0.55
CA GLY A 214 4.81 4.05 -1.96
C GLY A 214 4.96 2.78 -2.81
N PRO A 215 4.14 2.66 -3.87
CA PRO A 215 4.12 1.51 -4.76
C PRO A 215 5.34 1.49 -5.70
N GLY A 216 5.68 0.32 -6.20
CA GLY A 216 6.75 0.14 -7.17
C GLY A 216 6.65 -1.19 -7.88
N ASN A 217 7.47 -1.39 -8.92
CA ASN A 217 7.53 -2.64 -9.66
C ASN A 217 8.15 -3.80 -8.86
N ALA A 218 8.22 -5.00 -9.44
CA ALA A 218 8.74 -6.20 -8.78
C ALA A 218 10.15 -6.01 -8.19
N TRP A 219 11.02 -5.21 -8.82
CA TRP A 219 12.37 -4.92 -8.32
C TRP A 219 12.34 -4.05 -7.06
N VAL A 220 11.47 -3.05 -7.04
CA VAL A 220 11.25 -2.17 -5.87
C VAL A 220 10.65 -2.99 -4.72
N GLN A 221 9.67 -3.85 -4.99
CA GLN A 221 9.05 -4.70 -3.98
C GLN A 221 10.04 -5.73 -3.40
N ALA A 222 10.87 -6.34 -4.25
CA ALA A 222 11.94 -7.23 -3.79
C ALA A 222 12.96 -6.47 -2.92
N ALA A 223 13.31 -5.24 -3.30
CA ALA A 223 14.21 -4.42 -2.51
C ALA A 223 13.60 -4.03 -1.15
N LYS A 224 12.35 -3.58 -1.12
CA LYS A 224 11.62 -3.27 0.13
C LYS A 224 11.59 -4.47 1.07
N ARG A 225 11.33 -5.67 0.54
CA ARG A 225 11.36 -6.90 1.32
C ARG A 225 12.74 -7.19 1.94
N LEU A 226 13.80 -7.00 1.16
CA LEU A 226 15.16 -7.31 1.60
C LEU A 226 15.75 -6.29 2.59
N VAL A 227 15.27 -5.05 2.58
CA VAL A 227 15.72 -4.01 3.52
C VAL A 227 14.86 -3.93 4.78
N TYR A 228 13.71 -4.59 4.81
CA TYR A 228 12.86 -4.62 5.98
C TYR A 228 13.61 -5.17 7.20
N GLY A 229 13.51 -4.46 8.31
CA GLY A 229 14.32 -4.72 9.51
C GLY A 229 15.54 -3.79 9.64
N THR A 230 16.08 -3.25 8.53
CA THR A 230 17.00 -2.10 8.55
C THR A 230 16.21 -0.79 8.49
N VAL A 231 15.20 -0.76 7.65
CA VAL A 231 14.24 0.32 7.49
C VAL A 231 12.84 -0.28 7.48
N ASP A 232 11.84 0.44 7.97
CA ASP A 232 10.46 0.00 7.88
C ASP A 232 9.87 0.30 6.49
N ILE A 233 8.79 -0.39 6.12
CA ILE A 233 8.07 -0.21 4.84
C ILE A 233 6.56 -0.10 5.08
N ASP A 234 5.81 0.41 4.10
CA ASP A 234 4.34 0.37 4.12
C ASP A 234 3.81 -1.06 3.98
N SER A 235 4.11 -1.70 2.85
CA SER A 235 3.73 -3.08 2.54
C SER A 235 4.59 -3.64 1.41
N ILE A 236 4.49 -4.94 1.19
CA ILE A 236 4.99 -5.60 -0.01
C ILE A 236 3.79 -5.70 -0.95
N ALA A 237 3.67 -4.72 -1.86
CA ALA A 237 2.57 -4.67 -2.80
C ALA A 237 2.76 -5.69 -3.93
N GLY A 238 1.70 -6.43 -4.23
CA GLY A 238 1.53 -7.20 -5.46
C GLY A 238 0.76 -6.40 -6.52
N PRO A 239 0.31 -7.08 -7.57
CA PRO A 239 -0.64 -6.50 -8.53
C PRO A 239 -1.93 -6.05 -7.85
N SER A 240 -2.57 -5.02 -8.39
CA SER A 240 -3.81 -4.48 -7.84
C SER A 240 -4.98 -5.46 -8.03
N GLU A 241 -5.95 -5.39 -7.12
CA GLU A 241 -7.06 -6.33 -7.03
C GLU A 241 -8.37 -5.65 -6.71
N VAL A 242 -9.44 -6.05 -7.39
CA VAL A 242 -10.81 -5.73 -7.00
C VAL A 242 -11.63 -7.02 -6.84
N VAL A 243 -12.44 -7.06 -5.80
CA VAL A 243 -13.51 -8.03 -5.65
C VAL A 243 -14.83 -7.29 -5.55
N ILE A 244 -15.79 -7.62 -6.40
CA ILE A 244 -17.12 -7.03 -6.44
C ILE A 244 -18.14 -8.07 -6.05
N VAL A 245 -18.90 -7.86 -4.99
CA VAL A 245 -20.06 -8.68 -4.64
C VAL A 245 -21.32 -8.02 -5.19
N ALA A 246 -22.02 -8.68 -6.12
CA ALA A 246 -23.17 -8.15 -6.80
C ALA A 246 -24.40 -9.04 -6.68
N ASP A 247 -25.57 -8.46 -6.44
CA ASP A 247 -26.87 -9.14 -6.55
C ASP A 247 -27.70 -8.60 -7.73
N GLY A 248 -28.96 -9.04 -7.86
CA GLY A 248 -29.84 -8.61 -8.94
C GLY A 248 -30.23 -7.13 -8.93
N SER A 249 -29.82 -6.35 -7.92
CA SER A 249 -30.03 -4.90 -7.87
C SER A 249 -28.87 -4.10 -8.46
N ALA A 250 -27.72 -4.73 -8.69
CA ALA A 250 -26.55 -4.09 -9.31
C ALA A 250 -26.79 -3.90 -10.82
N ASP A 251 -26.40 -2.73 -11.34
CA ASP A 251 -26.36 -2.51 -12.79
C ASP A 251 -25.17 -3.27 -13.40
N PRO A 252 -25.41 -4.24 -14.31
CA PRO A 252 -24.32 -5.01 -14.90
C PRO A 252 -23.29 -4.17 -15.67
N SER A 253 -23.70 -3.03 -16.23
CA SER A 253 -22.82 -2.15 -16.99
C SER A 253 -21.85 -1.40 -16.09
N TRP A 254 -22.26 -1.04 -14.87
CA TRP A 254 -21.39 -0.41 -13.88
C TRP A 254 -20.37 -1.43 -13.34
N VAL A 255 -20.84 -2.63 -12.96
CA VAL A 255 -19.93 -3.71 -12.53
C VAL A 255 -18.89 -4.02 -13.60
N ALA A 256 -19.31 -4.05 -14.88
CA ALA A 256 -18.39 -4.27 -16.01
C ALA A 256 -17.29 -3.20 -16.07
N LEU A 257 -17.66 -1.91 -15.92
CA LEU A 257 -16.68 -0.82 -15.93
C LEU A 257 -15.73 -0.84 -14.73
N ASP A 258 -16.21 -1.21 -13.56
CA ASP A 258 -15.36 -1.33 -12.36
C ASP A 258 -14.37 -2.50 -12.49
N LEU A 259 -14.79 -3.63 -13.09
CA LEU A 259 -13.88 -4.72 -13.43
C LEU A 259 -12.81 -4.29 -14.47
N LEU A 260 -13.21 -3.49 -15.48
CA LEU A 260 -12.27 -3.00 -16.49
C LEU A 260 -11.34 -1.93 -15.94
N ALA A 261 -11.80 -1.06 -15.06
CA ALA A 261 -10.97 -0.06 -14.39
C ALA A 261 -9.82 -0.73 -13.61
N GLN A 262 -10.06 -1.90 -13.00
CA GLN A 262 -9.00 -2.68 -12.38
C GLN A 262 -8.08 -3.33 -13.40
N ALA A 263 -8.64 -3.90 -14.45
CA ALA A 263 -7.89 -4.64 -15.48
C ALA A 263 -7.06 -3.74 -16.41
N GLU A 264 -7.36 -2.43 -16.49
CA GLU A 264 -6.65 -1.49 -17.38
C GLU A 264 -5.21 -1.15 -16.87
N HIS A 265 -4.83 -1.51 -15.63
CA HIS A 265 -3.47 -1.40 -15.17
C HIS A 265 -2.48 -2.19 -16.04
N GLY A 266 -2.95 -3.25 -16.71
CA GLY A 266 -2.37 -3.83 -17.92
C GLY A 266 -1.09 -4.63 -17.73
N SER A 267 -0.67 -4.99 -16.50
CA SER A 267 0.46 -5.88 -16.28
C SER A 267 0.13 -7.34 -16.63
N GLY A 268 -1.16 -7.70 -16.62
CA GLY A 268 -1.66 -9.05 -16.82
C GLY A 268 -1.70 -9.90 -15.55
N ASP A 269 -1.22 -9.37 -14.44
CA ASP A 269 -1.22 -10.02 -13.12
C ASP A 269 -2.34 -9.47 -12.20
N GLU A 270 -3.08 -8.45 -12.65
CA GLU A 270 -4.22 -7.88 -11.93
C GLU A 270 -5.34 -8.90 -11.76
N LEU A 271 -6.11 -8.77 -10.67
CA LEU A 271 -7.29 -9.57 -10.41
C LEU A 271 -8.53 -8.70 -10.32
N ALA A 272 -9.44 -8.87 -11.29
CA ALA A 272 -10.78 -8.30 -11.28
C ALA A 272 -11.80 -9.46 -11.14
N VAL A 273 -12.34 -9.63 -9.93
CA VAL A 273 -13.22 -10.75 -9.59
C VAL A 273 -14.60 -10.23 -9.23
N CYS A 274 -15.63 -10.72 -9.89
CA CYS A 274 -17.02 -10.53 -9.45
C CYS A 274 -17.54 -11.81 -8.79
N ILE A 275 -18.28 -11.64 -7.70
CA ILE A 275 -19.00 -12.71 -7.00
C ILE A 275 -20.50 -12.37 -7.07
N ALA A 276 -21.19 -12.96 -8.03
CA ALA A 276 -22.62 -12.74 -8.26
C ALA A 276 -23.47 -13.65 -7.38
N THR A 277 -24.53 -13.11 -6.77
CA THR A 277 -25.50 -13.89 -6.02
C THR A 277 -26.60 -14.43 -6.92
N GLY A 278 -26.22 -15.29 -7.87
CA GLY A 278 -27.10 -15.95 -8.82
C GLY A 278 -26.48 -16.10 -10.20
N ARG A 279 -26.79 -17.22 -10.86
CA ARG A 279 -26.23 -17.54 -12.18
C ARG A 279 -26.63 -16.52 -13.26
N GLN A 280 -27.89 -16.04 -13.24
CA GLN A 280 -28.36 -15.06 -14.22
C GLN A 280 -27.69 -13.70 -14.01
N VAL A 281 -27.46 -13.30 -12.78
CA VAL A 281 -26.71 -12.08 -12.44
C VAL A 281 -25.29 -12.19 -13.01
N ALA A 282 -24.62 -13.32 -12.80
CA ALA A 282 -23.28 -13.57 -13.35
C ALA A 282 -23.27 -13.50 -14.88
N GLN A 283 -24.29 -14.07 -15.55
CA GLN A 283 -24.39 -14.02 -17.01
C GLN A 283 -24.56 -12.58 -17.51
N ASN A 284 -25.47 -11.82 -16.91
CA ASN A 284 -25.72 -10.42 -17.29
C ASN A 284 -24.45 -9.56 -17.15
N ILE A 285 -23.69 -9.78 -16.08
CA ILE A 285 -22.41 -9.06 -15.84
C ILE A 285 -21.37 -9.50 -16.87
N ALA A 286 -21.27 -10.80 -17.20
CA ALA A 286 -20.34 -11.28 -18.21
C ALA A 286 -20.63 -10.67 -19.58
N ASP A 287 -21.90 -10.66 -20.00
CA ASP A 287 -22.32 -10.10 -21.27
C ASP A 287 -22.04 -8.59 -21.33
N ALA A 288 -22.34 -7.85 -20.26
CA ALA A 288 -22.01 -6.44 -20.14
C ALA A 288 -20.48 -6.18 -20.17
N THR A 289 -19.69 -7.06 -19.55
CA THR A 289 -18.21 -6.93 -19.55
C THR A 289 -17.66 -7.15 -20.96
N VAL A 290 -18.17 -8.14 -21.70
CA VAL A 290 -17.77 -8.35 -23.11
C VAL A 290 -18.13 -7.13 -23.96
N ALA A 291 -19.36 -6.62 -23.84
CA ALA A 291 -19.80 -5.43 -24.57
C ALA A 291 -18.94 -4.19 -24.24
N ALA A 292 -18.59 -4.00 -22.95
CA ALA A 292 -17.73 -2.90 -22.51
C ALA A 292 -16.29 -3.04 -23.06
N ILE A 293 -15.75 -4.25 -23.13
CA ILE A 293 -14.44 -4.51 -23.75
C ILE A 293 -14.50 -4.13 -25.25
N ASP A 294 -15.52 -4.56 -25.96
CA ASP A 294 -15.64 -4.32 -27.40
C ASP A 294 -15.80 -2.83 -27.74
N ALA A 295 -16.44 -2.06 -26.85
CA ALA A 295 -16.60 -0.62 -26.99
C ALA A 295 -15.38 0.19 -26.48
N SER A 296 -14.42 -0.44 -25.79
CA SER A 296 -13.31 0.25 -25.15
C SER A 296 -12.23 0.67 -26.13
N PRO A 297 -11.62 1.86 -25.98
CA PRO A 297 -10.40 2.23 -26.70
C PRO A 297 -9.21 1.32 -26.36
N LEU A 298 -9.28 0.55 -25.26
CA LEU A 298 -8.27 -0.43 -24.82
C LEU A 298 -8.66 -1.88 -25.16
N ALA A 299 -9.61 -2.11 -26.07
CA ALA A 299 -10.12 -3.43 -26.41
C ALA A 299 -9.02 -4.46 -26.70
N GLU A 300 -8.00 -4.08 -27.49
CA GLU A 300 -6.87 -4.98 -27.81
C GLU A 300 -6.01 -5.34 -26.58
N THR A 301 -5.87 -4.43 -25.63
CA THR A 301 -5.17 -4.70 -24.35
C THR A 301 -5.96 -5.70 -23.53
N PHE A 302 -7.26 -5.47 -23.36
CA PHE A 302 -8.11 -6.39 -22.60
C PHE A 302 -8.21 -7.78 -23.22
N ARG A 303 -8.22 -7.89 -24.55
CA ARG A 303 -8.26 -9.19 -25.25
C ARG A 303 -7.00 -10.01 -25.04
N LYS A 304 -5.85 -9.37 -24.78
CA LYS A 304 -4.56 -10.03 -24.51
C LYS A 304 -4.36 -10.46 -23.07
N LEU A 305 -5.16 -9.95 -22.13
CA LEU A 305 -5.04 -10.34 -20.73
C LEU A 305 -5.33 -11.85 -20.55
N PRO A 306 -4.66 -12.53 -19.61
CA PRO A 306 -4.95 -13.93 -19.31
C PRO A 306 -6.40 -14.10 -18.85
N ALA A 307 -6.97 -15.29 -19.08
CA ALA A 307 -8.38 -15.56 -18.78
C ALA A 307 -8.77 -15.34 -17.31
N HIS A 308 -7.82 -15.47 -16.39
CA HIS A 308 -8.05 -15.28 -14.95
C HIS A 308 -8.04 -13.83 -14.50
N ALA A 309 -7.55 -12.89 -15.32
CA ALA A 309 -7.48 -11.47 -14.96
C ALA A 309 -8.85 -10.86 -14.69
N ILE A 310 -9.88 -11.31 -15.45
CA ILE A 310 -11.28 -10.95 -15.19
C ILE A 310 -12.05 -12.26 -15.05
N SER A 311 -12.70 -12.49 -13.93
CA SER A 311 -13.44 -13.72 -13.66
C SER A 311 -14.70 -13.45 -12.82
N ILE A 312 -15.77 -14.18 -13.13
CA ILE A 312 -17.06 -14.05 -12.45
C ILE A 312 -17.40 -15.37 -11.79
N PHE A 313 -17.46 -15.36 -10.48
CA PHE A 313 -18.03 -16.46 -9.71
C PHE A 313 -19.51 -16.22 -9.47
N TRP A 314 -20.26 -17.30 -9.31
CA TRP A 314 -21.63 -17.21 -8.83
C TRP A 314 -21.90 -18.20 -7.71
N THR A 315 -22.80 -17.84 -6.81
CA THR A 315 -23.31 -18.69 -5.74
C THR A 315 -24.73 -18.22 -5.39
N LEU A 316 -25.58 -19.13 -4.93
CA LEU A 316 -26.89 -18.79 -4.38
C LEU A 316 -26.82 -18.47 -2.88
N ASN A 317 -25.70 -18.79 -2.25
CA ASN A 317 -25.51 -18.63 -0.81
C ASN A 317 -24.72 -17.34 -0.52
N ARG A 318 -25.41 -16.34 0.05
CA ARG A 318 -24.82 -15.06 0.43
C ARG A 318 -23.62 -15.22 1.38
N LYS A 319 -23.74 -16.09 2.39
CA LYS A 319 -22.64 -16.36 3.30
C LYS A 319 -21.42 -16.90 2.57
N ALA A 320 -21.61 -17.83 1.62
CA ALA A 320 -20.53 -18.39 0.82
C ALA A 320 -19.85 -17.32 -0.05
N ALA A 321 -20.59 -16.31 -0.55
CA ALA A 321 -20.01 -15.18 -1.27
C ALA A 321 -19.02 -14.39 -0.38
N PHE A 322 -19.42 -14.07 0.84
CA PHE A 322 -18.54 -13.34 1.78
C PHE A 322 -17.44 -14.22 2.39
N ASP A 323 -17.67 -15.53 2.55
CA ASP A 323 -16.60 -16.47 2.90
C ASP A 323 -15.49 -16.44 1.82
N MET A 324 -15.86 -16.36 0.53
CA MET A 324 -14.90 -16.22 -0.57
C MET A 324 -14.20 -14.86 -0.55
N VAL A 325 -14.90 -13.74 -0.27
CA VAL A 325 -14.29 -12.42 -0.04
C VAL A 325 -13.22 -12.51 1.05
N ASN A 326 -13.55 -13.12 2.20
CA ASN A 326 -12.62 -13.25 3.32
C ASN A 326 -11.42 -14.17 3.02
N ILE A 327 -11.59 -15.17 2.16
CA ILE A 327 -10.50 -16.01 1.64
C ILE A 327 -9.61 -15.20 0.70
N LEU A 328 -10.21 -14.44 -0.20
CA LEU A 328 -9.48 -13.56 -1.10
C LEU A 328 -8.78 -12.41 -0.35
N ALA A 329 -9.38 -11.86 0.68
CA ALA A 329 -8.87 -10.71 1.42
C ALA A 329 -8.36 -9.59 0.46
N PRO A 330 -9.25 -9.02 -0.35
CA PRO A 330 -8.86 -8.17 -1.46
C PRO A 330 -8.32 -6.81 -1.03
N GLU A 331 -7.56 -6.19 -1.93
CA GLU A 331 -7.19 -4.78 -1.86
C GLU A 331 -8.44 -3.89 -1.87
N HIS A 332 -9.27 -4.04 -2.89
CA HIS A 332 -10.54 -3.32 -3.01
C HIS A 332 -11.72 -4.28 -2.97
N LEU A 333 -12.72 -3.96 -2.19
CA LEU A 333 -13.99 -4.67 -2.12
C LEU A 333 -15.13 -3.71 -2.43
N GLU A 334 -15.89 -3.98 -3.48
CA GLU A 334 -17.18 -3.33 -3.71
C GLU A 334 -18.33 -4.25 -3.31
N ILE A 335 -19.31 -3.70 -2.62
CA ILE A 335 -20.54 -4.42 -2.23
C ILE A 335 -21.72 -3.75 -2.90
N LEU A 336 -22.10 -4.26 -4.07
CA LEU A 336 -23.18 -3.77 -4.91
C LEU A 336 -24.44 -4.64 -4.73
N THR A 337 -24.91 -4.72 -3.49
CA THR A 337 -26.10 -5.47 -3.12
C THR A 337 -27.16 -4.54 -2.55
N LYS A 338 -28.43 -4.96 -2.62
CA LYS A 338 -29.54 -4.22 -2.03
C LYS A 338 -29.37 -3.91 -0.54
N THR A 339 -28.54 -4.70 0.15
CA THR A 339 -28.33 -4.62 1.60
C THR A 339 -26.85 -4.43 1.95
N ALA A 340 -26.11 -3.66 1.16
CA ALA A 340 -24.66 -3.48 1.27
C ALA A 340 -24.18 -3.12 2.69
N GLU A 341 -24.88 -2.22 3.39
CA GLU A 341 -24.55 -1.83 4.76
C GLU A 341 -24.67 -2.99 5.76
N ASN A 342 -25.67 -3.86 5.60
CA ASN A 342 -25.80 -5.05 6.43
C ASN A 342 -24.78 -6.13 6.05
N ASP A 343 -24.39 -6.19 4.79
CA ASP A 343 -23.41 -7.14 4.26
C ASP A 343 -22.01 -6.86 4.79
N LEU A 344 -21.69 -5.62 5.08
CA LEU A 344 -20.42 -5.22 5.67
C LEU A 344 -20.06 -6.03 6.92
N ARG A 345 -21.04 -6.46 7.71
CA ARG A 345 -20.84 -7.29 8.91
C ARG A 345 -20.27 -8.69 8.62
N LEU A 346 -20.36 -9.14 7.37
CA LEU A 346 -19.82 -10.43 6.93
C LEU A 346 -18.37 -10.32 6.47
N VAL A 347 -17.88 -9.09 6.26
CA VAL A 347 -16.51 -8.82 5.82
C VAL A 347 -15.58 -8.82 7.03
N LYS A 348 -14.53 -9.62 6.94
CA LYS A 348 -13.45 -9.68 7.94
C LYS A 348 -12.12 -9.19 7.38
N ASN A 349 -11.90 -9.43 6.09
CA ASN A 349 -10.64 -9.21 5.43
C ASN A 349 -10.86 -8.49 4.10
N ALA A 350 -10.65 -7.17 4.09
CA ALA A 350 -10.52 -6.34 2.90
C ALA A 350 -9.74 -5.08 3.30
N ALA A 351 -8.97 -4.49 2.40
CA ALA A 351 -8.22 -3.30 2.74
C ALA A 351 -9.07 -2.02 2.60
N ALA A 352 -9.79 -1.87 1.49
CA ALA A 352 -10.77 -0.79 1.30
C ALA A 352 -12.13 -1.40 0.93
N VAL A 353 -13.22 -0.86 1.47
CA VAL A 353 -14.59 -1.34 1.22
C VAL A 353 -15.44 -0.19 0.73
N PHE A 354 -16.11 -0.39 -0.41
CA PHE A 354 -17.00 0.56 -1.07
C PHE A 354 -18.42 0.00 -1.07
N LEU A 355 -19.37 0.77 -0.54
CA LEU A 355 -20.74 0.31 -0.31
C LEU A 355 -21.74 1.00 -1.23
N GLY A 356 -22.53 0.19 -1.92
CA GLY A 356 -23.65 0.65 -2.75
C GLY A 356 -23.23 1.18 -4.12
N ALA A 357 -24.23 1.38 -4.96
CA ALA A 357 -24.10 1.63 -6.38
C ALA A 357 -23.32 2.88 -6.79
N PHE A 358 -23.18 3.87 -5.89
CA PHE A 358 -22.52 5.14 -6.16
C PHE A 358 -21.12 5.25 -5.55
N SER A 359 -20.51 4.14 -5.16
CA SER A 359 -19.21 4.10 -4.51
C SER A 359 -18.19 3.26 -5.29
N PRO A 360 -17.84 3.60 -6.55
CA PRO A 360 -16.82 2.88 -7.29
C PRO A 360 -15.43 3.13 -6.69
N VAL A 361 -14.49 2.18 -6.89
CA VAL A 361 -13.09 2.26 -6.42
C VAL A 361 -12.43 3.57 -6.81
N ALA A 362 -12.66 4.07 -8.02
CA ALA A 362 -12.08 5.31 -8.53
C ALA A 362 -12.35 6.53 -7.62
N LEU A 363 -13.45 6.57 -6.89
CA LEU A 363 -13.68 7.63 -5.90
C LEU A 363 -12.69 7.54 -4.74
N GLY A 364 -12.35 6.34 -4.28
CA GLY A 364 -11.33 6.11 -3.26
C GLY A 364 -9.95 6.57 -3.70
N ASP A 365 -9.61 6.30 -4.96
CA ASP A 365 -8.31 6.64 -5.52
C ASP A 365 -8.08 8.14 -5.67
N TYR A 366 -9.13 8.90 -6.01
CA TYR A 366 -8.94 10.28 -6.46
C TYR A 366 -9.69 11.34 -5.67
N PHE A 367 -10.72 11.00 -4.89
CA PHE A 367 -11.61 12.06 -4.39
C PHE A 367 -12.05 11.97 -2.94
N ILE A 368 -12.57 10.84 -2.44
CA ILE A 368 -13.27 10.79 -1.14
C ILE A 368 -12.34 10.93 0.07
N GLY A 369 -11.04 10.70 -0.10
CA GLY A 369 -10.04 10.98 0.93
C GLY A 369 -9.51 9.78 1.69
N THR A 370 -10.07 8.59 1.49
CA THR A 370 -9.47 7.33 1.96
C THR A 370 -8.14 7.08 1.25
N ASN A 371 -7.27 6.27 1.86
CA ASN A 371 -5.95 6.02 1.28
C ASN A 371 -5.99 4.88 0.27
N HIS A 372 -5.34 5.06 -0.87
CA HIS A 372 -5.21 4.02 -1.90
C HIS A 372 -3.88 3.24 -1.83
N VAL A 373 -3.01 3.53 -0.86
CA VAL A 373 -1.84 2.69 -0.59
C VAL A 373 -2.28 1.55 0.31
N LEU A 374 -2.64 0.45 -0.31
CA LEU A 374 -3.37 -0.64 0.28
C LEU A 374 -2.53 -1.93 0.28
N PRO A 375 -2.73 -2.83 1.25
CA PRO A 375 -2.16 -4.16 1.19
C PRO A 375 -2.84 -5.00 0.10
N THR A 376 -2.03 -5.61 -0.76
CA THR A 376 -2.46 -6.48 -1.87
C THR A 376 -2.09 -7.95 -1.60
N GLY A 377 -2.41 -8.85 -2.52
CA GLY A 377 -1.99 -10.25 -2.44
C GLY A 377 -2.58 -11.02 -1.27
N GLY A 378 -3.72 -10.57 -0.74
CA GLY A 378 -4.36 -11.13 0.45
C GLY A 378 -3.75 -10.66 1.78
N ALA A 379 -2.87 -9.67 1.77
CA ALA A 379 -2.25 -9.12 2.97
C ALA A 379 -3.24 -8.33 3.85
N ALA A 380 -4.42 -7.98 3.35
CA ALA A 380 -5.50 -7.38 4.13
C ALA A 380 -5.97 -8.23 5.33
N ARG A 381 -5.51 -9.49 5.45
CA ARG A 381 -5.72 -10.35 6.62
C ARG A 381 -4.94 -9.89 7.86
N PHE A 382 -3.83 -9.17 7.68
CA PHE A 382 -2.91 -8.78 8.76
C PHE A 382 -2.32 -7.39 8.59
N SER A 383 -2.57 -6.72 7.46
CA SER A 383 -2.09 -5.37 7.17
C SER A 383 -3.25 -4.42 6.96
N SER A 384 -3.04 -3.16 7.28
CA SER A 384 -4.00 -2.06 7.09
C SER A 384 -3.60 -1.15 5.92
N PRO A 385 -4.52 -0.37 5.37
CA PRO A 385 -4.20 0.78 4.52
C PRO A 385 -3.17 1.71 5.16
N LEU A 386 -2.40 2.41 4.34
CA LEU A 386 -1.51 3.45 4.83
C LEU A 386 -2.33 4.56 5.51
N GLY A 387 -1.94 4.91 6.72
CA GLY A 387 -2.59 5.94 7.50
C GLY A 387 -1.62 6.67 8.41
N VAL A 388 -2.13 7.55 9.27
CA VAL A 388 -1.32 8.32 10.22
C VAL A 388 -0.55 7.39 11.17
N GLU A 389 -1.19 6.31 11.65
CA GLU A 389 -0.56 5.33 12.53
C GLU A 389 0.66 4.64 11.91
N SER A 390 0.72 4.56 10.56
CA SER A 390 1.86 3.97 9.85
C SER A 390 3.15 4.76 10.02
N PHE A 391 3.06 6.01 10.47
CA PHE A 391 4.18 6.92 10.70
C PHE A 391 4.43 7.23 12.18
N LEU A 392 3.75 6.50 13.07
CA LEU A 392 3.83 6.66 14.51
C LEU A 392 4.49 5.44 15.17
N LYS A 393 5.27 5.68 16.20
CA LYS A 393 5.81 4.64 17.07
C LYS A 393 5.36 4.87 18.50
N ARG A 394 5.11 3.77 19.22
CA ARG A 394 4.67 3.77 20.62
C ARG A 394 5.84 3.47 21.52
N MET A 395 5.91 4.13 22.67
CA MET A 395 6.89 3.86 23.71
C MET A 395 6.19 3.63 25.04
N SER A 396 6.56 2.57 25.73
CA SER A 396 6.12 2.30 27.10
C SER A 396 7.00 3.06 28.08
N VAL A 397 6.38 3.78 29.02
CA VAL A 397 7.05 4.54 30.07
C VAL A 397 6.55 4.02 31.40
N ALA A 398 7.48 3.63 32.27
CA ALA A 398 7.19 3.22 33.63
C ALA A 398 7.93 4.14 34.62
N MET A 399 7.20 4.65 35.60
CA MET A 399 7.76 5.38 36.75
C MET A 399 7.26 4.71 38.02
N VAL A 400 8.12 3.97 38.68
CA VAL A 400 7.80 3.21 39.88
C VAL A 400 8.27 3.98 41.11
N SER A 401 7.47 4.02 42.19
CA SER A 401 7.82 4.61 43.46
C SER A 401 8.69 3.65 44.27
N GLU A 402 9.44 4.18 45.27
CA GLU A 402 10.20 3.35 46.21
C GLU A 402 9.31 2.32 46.93
N LYS A 403 8.13 2.75 47.38
CA LYS A 403 7.12 1.86 47.98
C LYS A 403 6.66 0.77 47.01
N GLY A 404 6.47 1.14 45.76
CA GLY A 404 6.09 0.19 44.69
C GLY A 404 7.18 -0.81 44.42
N LEU A 405 8.47 -0.34 44.38
CA LEU A 405 9.63 -1.21 44.21
C LEU A 405 9.75 -2.21 45.37
N LYS A 406 9.62 -1.75 46.64
CA LYS A 406 9.63 -2.63 47.83
C LYS A 406 8.61 -3.75 47.71
N LYS A 407 7.41 -3.42 47.23
CA LYS A 407 6.34 -4.41 47.06
C LYS A 407 6.62 -5.38 45.88
N ALA A 408 7.20 -4.91 44.79
CA ALA A 408 7.47 -5.70 43.62
C ALA A 408 8.72 -6.59 43.72
N ALA A 409 9.70 -6.19 44.50
CA ALA A 409 11.00 -6.83 44.57
C ALA A 409 10.97 -8.35 44.80
N PRO A 410 10.19 -8.90 45.77
CA PRO A 410 10.15 -10.33 45.96
C PRO A 410 9.69 -11.10 44.72
N TYR A 411 8.73 -10.56 44.03
CA TYR A 411 8.18 -11.18 42.80
C TYR A 411 9.20 -11.13 41.66
N VAL A 412 9.79 -9.96 41.42
CA VAL A 412 10.80 -9.77 40.37
C VAL A 412 12.01 -10.66 40.60
N SER A 413 12.55 -10.68 41.84
CA SER A 413 13.72 -11.49 42.17
C SER A 413 13.46 -12.98 42.00
N THR A 414 12.28 -13.45 42.44
CA THR A 414 11.89 -14.86 42.30
C THR A 414 11.79 -15.24 40.83
N PHE A 415 11.12 -14.39 40.02
CA PHE A 415 10.91 -14.65 38.57
C PHE A 415 12.26 -14.64 37.83
N ALA A 416 13.06 -13.60 38.04
CA ALA A 416 14.36 -13.45 37.40
C ALA A 416 15.30 -14.62 37.70
N ARG A 417 15.32 -15.09 38.97
CA ARG A 417 16.16 -16.24 39.37
C ARG A 417 15.65 -17.55 38.76
N ALA A 418 14.33 -17.73 38.65
CA ALA A 418 13.74 -18.90 38.00
C ALA A 418 14.12 -18.98 36.50
N GLU A 419 14.27 -17.83 35.83
CA GLU A 419 14.74 -17.72 34.44
C GLU A 419 16.29 -17.72 34.31
N GLY A 420 17.03 -17.79 35.42
CA GLY A 420 18.51 -17.79 35.44
C GLY A 420 19.15 -16.39 35.34
N PHE A 421 18.37 -15.30 35.43
CA PHE A 421 18.84 -13.93 35.30
C PHE A 421 19.20 -13.31 36.67
N VAL A 422 20.34 -13.72 37.28
CA VAL A 422 20.75 -13.28 38.58
C VAL A 422 20.92 -11.76 38.70
N HIS A 423 21.46 -11.10 37.66
CA HIS A 423 21.65 -9.66 37.69
C HIS A 423 20.35 -8.87 37.59
N HIS A 424 19.29 -9.42 36.97
CA HIS A 424 17.95 -8.83 37.00
C HIS A 424 17.42 -8.80 38.46
N ALA A 425 17.54 -9.90 39.19
CA ALA A 425 17.17 -9.94 40.62
C ALA A 425 17.97 -8.92 41.42
N MET A 426 19.31 -8.96 41.34
CA MET A 426 20.22 -8.05 42.05
C MET A 426 19.94 -6.57 41.71
N SER A 427 19.54 -6.26 40.49
CA SER A 427 19.26 -4.87 40.11
C SER A 427 18.08 -4.25 40.85
N VAL A 428 17.13 -5.07 41.30
CA VAL A 428 15.99 -4.65 42.13
C VAL A 428 16.36 -4.65 43.59
N GLU A 429 17.00 -5.72 44.07
CA GLU A 429 17.40 -5.90 45.47
C GLU A 429 18.32 -4.76 45.95
N ARG A 430 19.37 -4.44 45.20
CA ARG A 430 20.33 -3.38 45.50
C ARG A 430 19.77 -1.95 45.52
N ARG A 431 18.57 -1.72 45.04
CA ARG A 431 17.89 -0.42 45.17
C ARG A 431 17.10 -0.28 46.44
N LEU A 432 17.06 -1.33 47.26
CA LEU A 432 16.35 -1.37 48.54
C LEU A 432 17.31 -1.49 49.75
N ASP A 433 18.58 -1.76 49.46
CA ASP A 433 19.70 -1.66 50.45
C ASP A 433 20.02 -0.19 50.70
#